data_cd7106e27dedf5e55f63c1f4e093bbb7
#
_entry.id   cd7106e27dedf5e55f63c1f4e093bbb7
#
_cell.length_a   1.000
_cell.length_b   1.000
_cell.length_c   1.000
_cell.angle_alpha   90.00
_cell.angle_beta   90.00
_cell.angle_gamma   90.00
#
_symmetry.space_group_name_H-M   'P 1'
#
loop_
_entity.id
_entity.type
_entity.pdbx_description
1 polymer ?
#
loop_
_entity_poly.entity_id
_entity_poly.type
_entity_poly.pdbx_seq_one_letter_code
_entity_poly.pdbx_strand_id
1 'polypeptide(L)'
;MRESEYRKQIKIDKKTKYAIYGVVSVLLLTGLIFFFVYFKVDNIEVMASSHYTEEEIKSMVLRGPLASNSVLAPILYSKKNTKDVPFVESFSVEQIDRHTIAVGVKEVRPVGCIPYLDSYVYFDREGIFIEGTKSRDMSVPFFDGIQVSYVIMGQELPIKGKAIMNTAVALATIFQKNDLVPDHIQFDDNSQISLLYGDITVMLGKDEFLEDKMARVIAILPKISGKKGILHAESVSDNLKNITFEEEKLQISPDQWNGGYDENGEYTGEGEYDEEGNHVGPKPE
;
A
#
# COMPACT_ATOMS: atom_id res chain seq x y z
N MET A 1 56.70 8.77 -53.86
CA MET A 1 57.23 7.43 -53.93
C MET A 1 56.66 6.56 -52.84
N ARG A 2 55.83 5.61 -53.27
CA ARG A 2 55.50 4.32 -52.69
C ARG A 2 55.10 4.23 -51.21
N GLU A 3 53.82 4.55 -50.99
CA GLU A 3 53.04 4.08 -49.84
C GLU A 3 52.09 2.89 -50.16
N SER A 4 52.33 2.19 -51.27
CA SER A 4 51.41 1.20 -51.84
C SER A 4 51.80 -0.26 -51.64
N GLU A 5 52.79 -0.59 -50.81
CA GLU A 5 53.34 -1.97 -50.72
C GLU A 5 53.04 -2.73 -49.41
N TYR A 6 52.25 -2.24 -48.48
CA TYR A 6 52.01 -2.95 -47.21
C TYR A 6 50.57 -3.50 -46.99
N ARG A 7 49.88 -3.77 -48.07
CA ARG A 7 48.70 -4.64 -47.96
C ARG A 7 48.90 -5.97 -48.63
N LYS A 8 49.86 -6.78 -48.16
CA LYS A 8 49.84 -8.21 -48.43
C LYS A 8 48.49 -8.76 -47.79
N GLN A 9 47.45 -8.88 -48.62
CA GLN A 9 46.30 -9.70 -48.27
C GLN A 9 46.82 -11.12 -48.03
N ILE A 10 46.86 -11.52 -46.76
CA ILE A 10 47.10 -12.92 -46.39
C ILE A 10 45.91 -13.71 -46.94
N LYS A 11 46.06 -14.31 -48.12
CA LYS A 11 45.11 -15.26 -48.68
C LYS A 11 45.22 -16.54 -47.87
N ILE A 12 44.41 -16.59 -46.78
CA ILE A 12 44.30 -17.80 -45.96
C ILE A 12 43.59 -18.87 -46.79
N ASP A 13 44.26 -20.00 -46.98
CA ASP A 13 43.68 -21.17 -47.68
C ASP A 13 42.40 -21.65 -46.97
N LYS A 14 41.47 -22.22 -47.75
CA LYS A 14 40.17 -22.69 -47.23
C LYS A 14 40.34 -23.68 -46.08
N LYS A 15 41.31 -24.60 -46.16
CA LYS A 15 41.58 -25.56 -45.08
C LYS A 15 42.05 -24.89 -43.79
N THR A 16 42.89 -23.87 -43.90
CA THR A 16 43.35 -23.08 -42.75
C THR A 16 42.21 -22.28 -42.11
N LYS A 17 41.28 -21.75 -42.93
CA LYS A 17 40.07 -21.09 -42.40
C LYS A 17 39.16 -22.04 -41.57
N TYR A 18 38.93 -23.27 -42.09
CA TYR A 18 38.15 -24.26 -41.35
C TYR A 18 38.87 -24.74 -40.10
N ALA A 19 40.18 -24.85 -40.09
CA ALA A 19 40.97 -25.18 -38.92
C ALA A 19 40.88 -24.07 -37.87
N ILE A 20 40.95 -22.79 -38.26
CA ILE A 20 40.77 -21.64 -37.36
C ILE A 20 39.38 -21.63 -36.78
N TYR A 21 38.34 -21.83 -37.59
CA TYR A 21 36.95 -21.91 -37.09
C TYR A 21 36.76 -23.07 -36.11
N GLY A 22 37.36 -24.23 -36.35
CA GLY A 22 37.35 -25.37 -35.44
C GLY A 22 37.98 -25.04 -34.09
N VAL A 23 39.15 -24.44 -34.09
CA VAL A 23 39.85 -24.03 -32.85
C VAL A 23 39.04 -22.97 -32.10
N VAL A 24 38.52 -21.95 -32.79
CA VAL A 24 37.69 -20.91 -32.17
C VAL A 24 36.41 -21.52 -31.59
N SER A 25 35.76 -22.46 -32.30
CA SER A 25 34.57 -23.15 -31.81
C SER A 25 34.86 -23.96 -30.54
N VAL A 26 35.98 -24.68 -30.50
CA VAL A 26 36.38 -25.43 -29.29
C VAL A 26 36.67 -24.50 -28.12
N LEU A 27 37.36 -23.38 -28.37
CA LEU A 27 37.62 -22.38 -27.32
C LEU A 27 36.31 -21.77 -26.77
N LEU A 28 35.38 -21.45 -27.66
CA LEU A 28 34.06 -20.92 -27.25
C LEU A 28 33.25 -21.95 -26.43
N LEU A 29 33.23 -23.19 -26.86
CA LEU A 29 32.56 -24.27 -26.13
C LEU A 29 33.17 -24.50 -24.76
N THR A 30 34.53 -24.54 -24.70
CA THR A 30 35.22 -24.69 -23.42
C THR A 30 34.96 -23.50 -22.50
N GLY A 31 34.97 -22.27 -23.02
CA GLY A 31 34.62 -21.05 -22.27
C GLY A 31 33.21 -21.07 -21.78
N LEU A 32 32.25 -21.56 -22.58
CA LEU A 32 30.85 -21.70 -22.18
C LEU A 32 30.68 -22.71 -21.05
N ILE A 33 31.31 -23.89 -21.18
CA ILE A 33 31.25 -24.91 -20.12
C ILE A 33 31.87 -24.37 -18.83
N PHE A 34 33.05 -23.71 -18.95
CA PHE A 34 33.71 -23.08 -17.81
C PHE A 34 32.78 -22.04 -17.15
N PHE A 35 32.10 -21.19 -17.92
CA PHE A 35 31.19 -20.19 -17.42
C PHE A 35 30.03 -20.84 -16.61
N PHE A 36 29.42 -21.91 -17.13
CA PHE A 36 28.30 -22.59 -16.40
C PHE A 36 28.81 -23.32 -15.15
N VAL A 37 30.00 -23.87 -15.15
CA VAL A 37 30.57 -24.56 -13.98
C VAL A 37 31.04 -23.55 -12.94
N TYR A 38 31.67 -22.45 -13.37
CA TYR A 38 32.23 -21.43 -12.48
C TYR A 38 31.18 -20.60 -11.77
N PHE A 39 30.05 -20.33 -12.44
CA PHE A 39 28.90 -19.56 -11.88
C PHE A 39 27.72 -20.45 -11.49
N LYS A 40 27.98 -21.69 -11.18
CA LYS A 40 26.93 -22.60 -10.71
C LYS A 40 26.42 -22.17 -9.34
N VAL A 41 25.09 -22.08 -9.19
CA VAL A 41 24.42 -21.79 -7.92
C VAL A 41 24.43 -23.02 -7.05
N ASP A 42 25.02 -22.91 -5.87
CA ASP A 42 25.05 -23.94 -4.84
C ASP A 42 24.16 -23.55 -3.64
N ASN A 43 23.95 -22.24 -3.41
CA ASN A 43 23.14 -21.74 -2.31
C ASN A 43 22.11 -20.71 -2.81
N ILE A 44 20.89 -20.81 -2.25
CA ILE A 44 19.78 -19.92 -2.57
C ILE A 44 19.20 -19.39 -1.26
N GLU A 45 19.44 -18.11 -1.00
CA GLU A 45 18.83 -17.40 0.14
C GLU A 45 17.47 -16.86 -0.29
N VAL A 46 16.43 -17.15 0.46
CA VAL A 46 15.08 -16.66 0.21
C VAL A 46 14.71 -15.69 1.31
N MET A 47 14.27 -14.48 0.92
CA MET A 47 13.70 -13.52 1.86
C MET A 47 12.36 -14.05 2.34
N ALA A 48 12.09 -13.93 3.65
CA ALA A 48 10.86 -14.40 4.26
C ALA A 48 9.63 -13.75 3.59
N SER A 49 8.61 -14.55 3.36
CA SER A 49 7.30 -14.16 2.89
C SER A 49 6.26 -14.55 3.94
N SER A 50 5.18 -13.80 4.05
CA SER A 50 4.08 -14.14 4.97
C SER A 50 3.13 -15.18 4.38
N HIS A 51 3.13 -15.36 3.06
CA HIS A 51 2.16 -16.19 2.35
C HIS A 51 2.76 -17.46 1.72
N TYR A 52 4.07 -17.51 1.52
CA TYR A 52 4.74 -18.60 0.81
C TYR A 52 5.95 -19.13 1.56
N THR A 53 6.14 -20.44 1.49
CA THR A 53 7.35 -21.11 1.99
C THR A 53 8.53 -20.86 1.04
N GLU A 54 9.76 -21.05 1.54
CA GLU A 54 10.97 -20.89 0.73
C GLU A 54 10.97 -21.81 -0.50
N GLU A 55 10.51 -23.06 -0.35
CA GLU A 55 10.43 -24.05 -1.42
C GLU A 55 9.44 -23.62 -2.51
N GLU A 56 8.29 -23.07 -2.12
CA GLU A 56 7.31 -22.55 -3.07
C GLU A 56 7.87 -21.38 -3.85
N ILE A 57 8.52 -20.42 -3.19
CA ILE A 57 9.17 -19.28 -3.83
C ILE A 57 10.25 -19.74 -4.82
N LYS A 58 11.14 -20.65 -4.40
CA LYS A 58 12.17 -21.23 -5.27
C LYS A 58 11.53 -21.88 -6.50
N SER A 59 10.46 -22.66 -6.29
CA SER A 59 9.76 -23.36 -7.37
C SER A 59 9.02 -22.42 -8.32
N MET A 60 8.51 -21.29 -7.83
CA MET A 60 7.81 -20.29 -8.64
C MET A 60 8.79 -19.48 -9.49
N VAL A 61 9.91 -19.05 -8.91
CA VAL A 61 10.84 -18.12 -9.54
C VAL A 61 11.85 -18.84 -10.43
N LEU A 62 12.50 -19.87 -9.92
CA LEU A 62 13.65 -20.51 -10.53
C LEU A 62 13.24 -21.73 -11.40
N ARG A 63 12.31 -21.53 -12.34
CA ARG A 63 11.89 -22.57 -13.29
C ARG A 63 12.67 -22.46 -14.61
N GLY A 64 13.63 -23.36 -14.82
CA GLY A 64 14.30 -23.46 -16.09
C GLY A 64 15.79 -23.79 -15.98
N PRO A 65 16.43 -24.17 -17.11
CA PRO A 65 17.80 -24.69 -17.12
C PRO A 65 18.87 -23.66 -16.75
N LEU A 66 18.56 -22.37 -16.87
CA LEU A 66 19.49 -21.27 -16.56
C LEU A 66 19.35 -20.74 -15.13
N ALA A 67 18.38 -21.25 -14.36
CA ALA A 67 18.18 -20.89 -12.96
C ALA A 67 19.35 -21.31 -12.06
N SER A 68 20.13 -22.29 -12.49
CA SER A 68 21.32 -22.77 -11.78
C SER A 68 22.59 -21.97 -12.06
N ASN A 69 22.52 -20.84 -12.77
CA ASN A 69 23.66 -19.96 -13.01
C ASN A 69 23.46 -18.62 -12.30
N SER A 70 24.40 -18.24 -11.42
CA SER A 70 24.26 -17.05 -10.57
C SER A 70 24.27 -15.71 -11.31
N VAL A 71 24.80 -15.67 -12.53
CA VAL A 71 24.80 -14.47 -13.39
C VAL A 71 23.52 -14.38 -14.23
N LEU A 72 23.07 -15.53 -14.77
CA LEU A 72 21.91 -15.56 -15.66
C LEU A 72 20.59 -15.54 -14.91
N ALA A 73 20.52 -16.12 -13.71
CA ALA A 73 19.30 -16.15 -12.92
C ALA A 73 18.75 -14.75 -12.60
N PRO A 74 19.53 -13.78 -12.11
CA PRO A 74 19.06 -12.40 -11.91
C PRO A 74 18.55 -11.74 -13.18
N ILE A 75 19.19 -11.95 -14.29
CA ILE A 75 18.83 -11.30 -15.58
C ILE A 75 17.52 -11.85 -16.13
N LEU A 76 17.30 -13.15 -16.01
CA LEU A 76 16.18 -13.84 -16.67
C LEU A 76 14.95 -13.97 -15.79
N TYR A 77 15.12 -14.01 -14.47
CA TYR A 77 14.02 -14.35 -13.55
C TYR A 77 13.58 -13.19 -12.63
N SER A 78 14.33 -12.08 -12.53
CA SER A 78 13.92 -10.91 -11.74
C SER A 78 12.67 -10.19 -12.24
N LYS A 79 12.28 -10.39 -13.50
CA LYS A 79 11.10 -9.73 -14.11
C LYS A 79 10.03 -10.74 -14.52
N LYS A 80 9.91 -11.82 -13.75
CA LYS A 80 8.93 -12.83 -14.05
C LYS A 80 7.51 -12.27 -13.86
N ASN A 81 6.60 -12.65 -14.75
CA ASN A 81 5.20 -12.29 -14.64
C ASN A 81 4.58 -12.90 -13.37
N THR A 82 3.98 -12.07 -12.54
CA THR A 82 3.37 -12.42 -11.26
C THR A 82 1.84 -12.46 -11.31
N LYS A 83 1.23 -12.16 -12.47
CA LYS A 83 -0.24 -12.03 -12.59
C LYS A 83 -1.03 -13.24 -12.11
N ASP A 84 -0.43 -14.44 -12.19
CA ASP A 84 -1.06 -15.68 -11.78
C ASP A 84 -0.62 -16.15 -10.38
N VAL A 85 0.15 -15.30 -9.65
CA VAL A 85 0.63 -15.62 -8.31
C VAL A 85 -0.03 -14.70 -7.31
N PRO A 86 -1.01 -15.17 -6.52
CA PRO A 86 -1.69 -14.36 -5.52
C PRO A 86 -0.68 -13.73 -4.54
N PHE A 87 -1.02 -12.57 -3.98
CA PHE A 87 -0.21 -11.85 -2.99
C PHE A 87 1.19 -11.41 -3.43
N VAL A 88 1.59 -11.61 -4.68
CA VAL A 88 2.93 -11.25 -5.17
C VAL A 88 2.85 -10.12 -6.17
N GLU A 89 3.42 -8.97 -5.83
CA GLU A 89 3.59 -7.83 -6.74
C GLU A 89 4.75 -8.08 -7.71
N SER A 90 5.89 -8.51 -7.19
CA SER A 90 7.07 -8.80 -8.01
C SER A 90 8.03 -9.75 -7.32
N PHE A 91 8.83 -10.45 -8.13
CA PHE A 91 9.98 -11.19 -7.66
C PHE A 91 11.26 -10.40 -7.91
N SER A 92 12.24 -10.54 -7.00
CA SER A 92 13.60 -10.10 -7.22
C SER A 92 14.54 -11.29 -7.14
N VAL A 93 15.53 -11.32 -8.05
CA VAL A 93 16.64 -12.28 -7.98
C VAL A 93 17.91 -11.48 -8.07
N GLU A 94 18.77 -11.61 -7.07
CA GLU A 94 20.02 -10.86 -6.98
C GLU A 94 21.19 -11.82 -6.79
N GLN A 95 22.31 -11.51 -7.38
CA GLN A 95 23.56 -12.24 -7.16
C GLN A 95 24.25 -11.70 -5.91
N ILE A 96 24.42 -12.54 -4.88
CA ILE A 96 25.21 -12.20 -3.70
C ILE A 96 26.69 -12.46 -3.96
N ASP A 97 26.99 -13.65 -4.45
CA ASP A 97 28.31 -14.04 -4.88
C ASP A 97 28.25 -15.00 -6.07
N ARG A 98 29.39 -15.57 -6.48
CA ARG A 98 29.45 -16.45 -7.67
C ARG A 98 28.65 -17.76 -7.53
N HIS A 99 28.35 -18.18 -6.30
CA HIS A 99 27.66 -19.45 -5.99
C HIS A 99 26.34 -19.24 -5.26
N THR A 100 26.04 -18.01 -4.83
CA THR A 100 24.87 -17.66 -4.02
C THR A 100 24.01 -16.63 -4.73
N ILE A 101 22.70 -16.89 -4.77
CA ILE A 101 21.70 -15.92 -5.20
C ILE A 101 20.69 -15.68 -4.08
N ALA A 102 20.20 -14.44 -3.97
CA ALA A 102 19.06 -14.10 -3.16
C ALA A 102 17.80 -14.06 -4.02
N VAL A 103 16.71 -14.62 -3.51
CA VAL A 103 15.38 -14.53 -4.12
C VAL A 103 14.48 -13.78 -3.15
N GLY A 104 14.00 -12.63 -3.57
CA GLY A 104 13.06 -11.80 -2.81
C GLY A 104 11.67 -11.86 -3.42
N VAL A 105 10.66 -11.71 -2.56
CA VAL A 105 9.26 -11.53 -2.94
C VAL A 105 8.80 -10.20 -2.42
N LYS A 106 8.29 -9.36 -3.32
CA LYS A 106 7.56 -8.16 -2.94
C LYS A 106 6.08 -8.51 -2.92
N GLU A 107 5.51 -8.59 -1.72
CA GLU A 107 4.10 -8.90 -1.55
C GLU A 107 3.23 -7.68 -1.86
N VAL A 108 2.04 -7.96 -2.39
CA VAL A 108 1.00 -6.95 -2.57
C VAL A 108 0.54 -6.49 -1.20
N ARG A 109 0.60 -5.18 -0.96
CA ARG A 109 0.09 -4.61 0.29
C ARG A 109 -1.35 -4.16 0.09
N PRO A 110 -2.25 -4.53 1.01
CA PRO A 110 -3.60 -4.02 0.97
C PRO A 110 -3.60 -2.50 1.11
N VAL A 111 -4.42 -1.83 0.33
CA VAL A 111 -4.63 -0.38 0.44
C VAL A 111 -5.89 -0.06 1.20
N GLY A 112 -6.81 -1.02 1.32
CA GLY A 112 -8.05 -0.86 2.06
C GLY A 112 -8.72 -2.19 2.32
N CYS A 113 -9.71 -2.17 3.20
CA CYS A 113 -10.60 -3.30 3.41
C CYS A 113 -12.07 -2.84 3.48
N ILE A 114 -12.96 -3.74 3.11
CA ILE A 114 -14.42 -3.56 3.16
C ILE A 114 -15.06 -4.68 3.99
N PRO A 115 -16.21 -4.45 4.60
CA PRO A 115 -16.96 -5.52 5.24
C PRO A 115 -17.63 -6.41 4.17
N TYR A 116 -17.55 -7.72 4.36
CA TYR A 116 -18.28 -8.68 3.53
C TYR A 116 -18.68 -9.89 4.37
N LEU A 117 -19.99 -10.08 4.55
CA LEU A 117 -20.53 -11.06 5.50
C LEU A 117 -19.89 -10.88 6.89
N ASP A 118 -19.36 -11.92 7.49
CA ASP A 118 -18.72 -11.89 8.82
C ASP A 118 -17.19 -11.73 8.74
N SER A 119 -16.68 -11.10 7.69
CA SER A 119 -15.25 -10.98 7.41
C SER A 119 -14.89 -9.61 6.83
N TYR A 120 -13.62 -9.26 6.91
CA TYR A 120 -13.02 -8.10 6.25
C TYR A 120 -12.31 -8.57 4.99
N VAL A 121 -12.64 -7.96 3.85
CA VAL A 121 -12.09 -8.26 2.53
C VAL A 121 -11.08 -7.17 2.17
N TYR A 122 -9.82 -7.54 2.04
CA TYR A 122 -8.72 -6.65 1.73
C TYR A 122 -8.49 -6.60 0.23
N PHE A 123 -8.20 -5.40 -0.28
CA PHE A 123 -7.98 -5.16 -1.71
C PHE A 123 -6.73 -4.30 -1.96
N ASP A 124 -6.15 -4.45 -3.15
CA ASP A 124 -5.00 -3.68 -3.62
C ASP A 124 -5.40 -2.41 -4.37
N ARG A 125 -4.39 -1.74 -4.96
CA ARG A 125 -4.59 -0.49 -5.72
C ARG A 125 -5.41 -0.67 -6.99
N GLU A 126 -5.45 -1.86 -7.53
CA GLU A 126 -6.26 -2.22 -8.70
C GLU A 126 -7.68 -2.65 -8.31
N GLY A 127 -8.00 -2.67 -7.01
CA GLY A 127 -9.27 -3.14 -6.49
C GLY A 127 -9.41 -4.67 -6.51
N ILE A 128 -8.29 -5.38 -6.58
CA ILE A 128 -8.27 -6.85 -6.60
C ILE A 128 -8.36 -7.37 -5.16
N PHE A 129 -9.22 -8.35 -4.93
CA PHE A 129 -9.34 -9.03 -3.65
C PHE A 129 -8.07 -9.84 -3.34
N ILE A 130 -7.36 -9.48 -2.28
CA ILE A 130 -6.11 -10.13 -1.85
C ILE A 130 -6.40 -11.24 -0.84
N GLU A 131 -7.06 -10.89 0.27
CA GLU A 131 -7.33 -11.82 1.37
C GLU A 131 -8.60 -11.45 2.15
N GLY A 132 -9.14 -12.42 2.89
CA GLY A 132 -10.26 -12.20 3.81
C GLY A 132 -9.94 -12.71 5.20
N THR A 133 -10.17 -11.89 6.22
CA THR A 133 -9.93 -12.23 7.62
C THR A 133 -11.14 -11.92 8.50
N LYS A 134 -11.26 -12.60 9.64
CA LYS A 134 -12.27 -12.29 10.66
C LYS A 134 -11.85 -11.15 11.60
N SER A 135 -10.54 -10.90 11.70
CA SER A 135 -9.98 -9.84 12.52
C SER A 135 -9.49 -8.72 11.63
N ARG A 136 -9.91 -7.49 11.92
CA ARG A 136 -9.48 -6.31 11.18
C ARG A 136 -8.04 -5.94 11.53
N ASP A 137 -7.23 -5.65 10.52
CA ASP A 137 -5.97 -4.93 10.67
C ASP A 137 -6.26 -3.42 10.73
N MET A 138 -6.00 -2.80 11.90
CA MET A 138 -6.26 -1.38 12.14
C MET A 138 -5.31 -0.46 11.39
N SER A 139 -4.21 -0.97 10.85
CA SER A 139 -3.28 -0.20 10.02
C SER A 139 -3.78 -0.01 8.57
N VAL A 140 -4.81 -0.76 8.18
CA VAL A 140 -5.40 -0.70 6.85
C VAL A 140 -6.71 0.10 6.90
N PRO A 141 -6.89 1.10 6.02
CA PRO A 141 -8.11 1.88 5.91
C PRO A 141 -9.35 1.00 5.73
N PHE A 142 -10.38 1.23 6.54
CA PHE A 142 -11.64 0.49 6.48
C PHE A 142 -12.72 1.33 5.82
N PHE A 143 -13.25 0.83 4.72
CA PHE A 143 -14.27 1.49 3.90
C PHE A 143 -15.62 0.82 4.10
N ASP A 144 -16.57 1.52 4.72
CA ASP A 144 -17.95 1.11 4.85
C ASP A 144 -18.84 1.78 3.79
N GLY A 145 -19.99 1.18 3.51
CA GLY A 145 -20.90 1.65 2.46
C GLY A 145 -20.55 1.16 1.05
N ILE A 146 -19.40 0.52 0.86
CA ILE A 146 -19.04 -0.10 -0.41
C ILE A 146 -19.63 -1.51 -0.46
N GLN A 147 -20.63 -1.69 -1.32
CA GLN A 147 -21.31 -2.97 -1.47
C GLN A 147 -20.74 -3.79 -2.63
N VAL A 148 -20.44 -5.06 -2.36
CA VAL A 148 -20.03 -6.05 -3.35
C VAL A 148 -21.02 -7.21 -3.38
N SER A 149 -21.27 -7.75 -4.57
CA SER A 149 -22.23 -8.87 -4.73
C SER A 149 -21.60 -10.21 -4.39
N TYR A 150 -20.32 -10.38 -4.67
CA TYR A 150 -19.52 -11.57 -4.37
C TYR A 150 -18.04 -11.17 -4.31
N VAL A 151 -17.19 -12.05 -3.78
CA VAL A 151 -15.74 -11.86 -3.76
C VAL A 151 -15.05 -13.13 -4.22
N ILE A 152 -14.07 -13.00 -5.13
CA ILE A 152 -13.23 -14.11 -5.61
C ILE A 152 -11.78 -13.65 -5.49
N MET A 153 -10.99 -14.41 -4.73
CA MET A 153 -9.58 -14.11 -4.50
C MET A 153 -8.81 -13.95 -5.82
N GLY A 154 -8.00 -12.91 -5.92
CA GLY A 154 -7.24 -12.59 -7.13
C GLY A 154 -8.06 -11.94 -8.25
N GLN A 155 -9.33 -11.60 -8.03
CA GLN A 155 -10.17 -10.90 -8.99
C GLN A 155 -10.57 -9.51 -8.49
N GLU A 156 -10.87 -8.60 -9.44
CA GLU A 156 -11.38 -7.27 -9.14
C GLU A 156 -12.73 -7.38 -8.38
N LEU A 157 -12.88 -6.58 -7.33
CA LEU A 157 -14.13 -6.53 -6.56
C LEU A 157 -15.27 -5.98 -7.43
N PRO A 158 -16.42 -6.69 -7.51
CA PRO A 158 -17.56 -6.30 -8.36
C PRO A 158 -18.37 -5.16 -7.69
N ILE A 159 -17.77 -3.98 -7.61
CA ILE A 159 -18.37 -2.79 -7.01
C ILE A 159 -19.25 -2.09 -8.04
N LYS A 160 -20.42 -1.65 -7.61
CA LYS A 160 -21.30 -0.80 -8.41
C LYS A 160 -20.71 0.62 -8.48
N GLY A 161 -19.98 0.92 -9.55
CA GLY A 161 -19.37 2.22 -9.80
C GLY A 161 -17.85 2.24 -9.57
N LYS A 162 -17.09 2.20 -10.66
CA LYS A 162 -15.62 2.30 -10.62
C LYS A 162 -15.12 3.58 -9.95
N ALA A 163 -15.92 4.66 -9.95
CA ALA A 163 -15.57 5.91 -9.29
C ALA A 163 -15.33 5.73 -7.78
N ILE A 164 -16.18 4.96 -7.09
CA ILE A 164 -16.06 4.72 -5.63
C ILE A 164 -14.74 4.02 -5.31
N MET A 165 -14.36 2.99 -6.10
CA MET A 165 -13.07 2.31 -5.90
C MET A 165 -11.88 3.25 -6.15
N ASN A 166 -11.93 4.05 -7.19
CA ASN A 166 -10.87 5.03 -7.48
C ASN A 166 -10.72 6.02 -6.32
N THR A 167 -11.82 6.50 -5.78
CA THR A 167 -11.85 7.41 -4.62
C THR A 167 -11.29 6.73 -3.37
N ALA A 168 -11.68 5.47 -3.11
CA ALA A 168 -11.16 4.69 -1.98
C ALA A 168 -9.63 4.49 -2.08
N VAL A 169 -9.11 4.15 -3.26
CA VAL A 169 -7.66 4.00 -3.52
C VAL A 169 -6.93 5.34 -3.39
N ALA A 170 -7.52 6.44 -3.88
CA ALA A 170 -6.94 7.77 -3.74
C ALA A 170 -6.84 8.19 -2.26
N LEU A 171 -7.90 8.01 -1.49
CA LEU A 171 -7.91 8.25 -0.04
C LEU A 171 -6.87 7.39 0.68
N ALA A 172 -6.84 6.09 0.42
CA ALA A 172 -5.87 5.18 1.01
C ALA A 172 -4.42 5.61 0.75
N THR A 173 -4.14 6.09 -0.47
CA THR A 173 -2.82 6.62 -0.84
C THR A 173 -2.48 7.87 -0.02
N ILE A 174 -3.44 8.78 0.18
CA ILE A 174 -3.26 9.99 1.00
C ILE A 174 -3.00 9.61 2.46
N PHE A 175 -3.76 8.66 3.02
CA PHE A 175 -3.58 8.21 4.40
C PHE A 175 -2.20 7.58 4.63
N GLN A 176 -1.77 6.68 3.75
CA GLN A 176 -0.44 6.05 3.83
C GLN A 176 0.70 7.06 3.72
N LYS A 177 0.56 8.06 2.83
CA LYS A 177 1.59 9.09 2.63
C LYS A 177 1.76 9.98 3.87
N ASN A 178 0.69 10.20 4.63
CA ASN A 178 0.67 11.12 5.76
C ASN A 178 0.66 10.42 7.13
N ASP A 179 0.72 9.08 7.14
CA ASP A 179 0.61 8.26 8.35
C ASP A 179 -0.63 8.63 9.20
N LEU A 180 -1.76 8.82 8.53
CA LEU A 180 -3.00 9.30 9.12
C LEU A 180 -4.18 8.46 8.64
N VAL A 181 -4.30 7.24 9.18
CA VAL A 181 -5.39 6.31 8.86
C VAL A 181 -6.58 6.60 9.77
N PRO A 182 -7.79 6.86 9.22
CA PRO A 182 -8.99 7.00 10.03
C PRO A 182 -9.45 5.66 10.60
N ASP A 183 -10.16 5.71 11.72
CA ASP A 183 -10.77 4.53 12.31
C ASP A 183 -11.83 3.93 11.38
N HIS A 184 -12.53 4.79 10.64
CA HIS A 184 -13.63 4.41 9.75
C HIS A 184 -13.75 5.40 8.59
N ILE A 185 -14.06 4.89 7.41
CA ILE A 185 -14.37 5.70 6.23
C ILE A 185 -15.74 5.24 5.75
N GLN A 186 -16.68 6.15 5.65
CA GLN A 186 -18.05 5.83 5.25
C GLN A 186 -18.40 6.50 3.92
N PHE A 187 -18.97 5.72 3.02
CA PHE A 187 -19.64 6.21 1.82
C PHE A 187 -21.14 6.04 2.03
N ASP A 188 -21.89 7.13 1.91
CA ASP A 188 -23.36 7.05 1.94
C ASP A 188 -23.95 6.75 0.55
N ASP A 189 -25.26 6.58 0.49
CA ASP A 189 -25.99 6.27 -0.76
C ASP A 189 -25.89 7.40 -1.82
N ASN A 190 -25.50 8.61 -1.42
CA ASN A 190 -25.28 9.76 -2.29
C ASN A 190 -23.80 9.96 -2.63
N SER A 191 -22.95 8.98 -2.30
CA SER A 191 -21.50 9.03 -2.46
C SER A 191 -20.85 10.19 -1.68
N GLN A 192 -21.44 10.59 -0.56
CA GLN A 192 -20.81 11.49 0.40
C GLN A 192 -19.83 10.69 1.25
N ILE A 193 -18.69 11.29 1.52
CA ILE A 193 -17.60 10.67 2.23
C ILE A 193 -17.47 11.31 3.61
N SER A 194 -17.44 10.50 4.63
CA SER A 194 -17.08 10.90 5.98
C SER A 194 -15.96 10.03 6.54
N LEU A 195 -15.07 10.64 7.35
CA LEU A 195 -13.97 9.98 8.02
C LEU A 195 -14.13 10.11 9.51
N LEU A 196 -13.87 9.04 10.25
CA LEU A 196 -13.90 9.03 11.71
C LEU A 196 -12.48 8.94 12.27
N TYR A 197 -12.14 9.87 13.17
CA TYR A 197 -10.86 9.89 13.90
C TYR A 197 -11.19 10.06 15.40
N GLY A 198 -11.29 8.95 16.14
CA GLY A 198 -11.76 8.97 17.53
C GLY A 198 -13.15 9.61 17.63
N ASP A 199 -13.25 10.71 18.36
CA ASP A 199 -14.50 11.46 18.54
C ASP A 199 -14.73 12.57 17.50
N ILE A 200 -13.86 12.67 16.48
CA ILE A 200 -13.97 13.67 15.41
C ILE A 200 -14.50 13.01 14.14
N THR A 201 -15.61 13.51 13.64
CA THR A 201 -16.15 13.17 12.32
C THR A 201 -15.73 14.23 11.31
N VAL A 202 -15.06 13.84 10.23
CA VAL A 202 -14.69 14.74 9.12
C VAL A 202 -15.65 14.52 7.98
N MET A 203 -16.41 15.54 7.62
CA MET A 203 -17.30 15.54 6.46
C MET A 203 -16.53 16.01 5.23
N LEU A 204 -16.16 15.09 4.33
CA LEU A 204 -15.49 15.42 3.07
C LEU A 204 -16.48 15.75 1.95
N GLY A 205 -17.71 15.25 2.06
CA GLY A 205 -18.67 15.35 0.96
C GLY A 205 -18.27 14.47 -0.22
N LYS A 206 -18.46 14.99 -1.45
CA LYS A 206 -18.08 14.29 -2.66
C LYS A 206 -16.56 14.33 -2.89
N ASP A 207 -16.08 13.54 -3.84
CA ASP A 207 -14.66 13.36 -4.16
C ASP A 207 -14.02 14.52 -4.96
N GLU A 208 -14.79 15.55 -5.35
CA GLU A 208 -14.23 16.74 -5.96
C GLU A 208 -13.27 17.45 -4.99
N PHE A 209 -12.12 17.89 -5.49
CA PHE A 209 -11.07 18.57 -4.71
C PHE A 209 -10.53 17.75 -3.53
N LEU A 210 -10.53 16.43 -3.65
CA LEU A 210 -10.19 15.52 -2.57
C LEU A 210 -8.81 15.80 -1.96
N GLU A 211 -7.80 16.05 -2.78
CA GLU A 211 -6.44 16.36 -2.32
C GLU A 211 -6.40 17.67 -1.51
N ASP A 212 -7.11 18.72 -1.98
CA ASP A 212 -7.17 20.00 -1.29
C ASP A 212 -7.94 19.91 0.03
N LYS A 213 -9.03 19.15 0.06
CA LYS A 213 -9.79 18.85 1.29
C LYS A 213 -8.90 18.15 2.29
N MET A 214 -8.26 17.05 1.88
CA MET A 214 -7.41 16.25 2.75
C MET A 214 -6.18 17.01 3.24
N ALA A 215 -5.55 17.84 2.40
CA ALA A 215 -4.43 18.68 2.84
C ALA A 215 -4.81 19.60 4.02
N ARG A 216 -6.05 20.12 4.02
CA ARG A 216 -6.56 20.97 5.11
C ARG A 216 -6.93 20.16 6.33
N VAL A 217 -7.61 19.02 6.14
CA VAL A 217 -7.94 18.09 7.20
C VAL A 217 -6.67 17.69 7.96
N ILE A 218 -5.63 17.26 7.24
CA ILE A 218 -4.32 16.88 7.82
C ILE A 218 -3.70 18.03 8.62
N ALA A 219 -3.82 19.27 8.14
CA ALA A 219 -3.27 20.44 8.83
C ALA A 219 -4.05 20.84 10.10
N ILE A 220 -5.31 20.47 10.22
CA ILE A 220 -6.21 20.87 11.31
C ILE A 220 -6.40 19.77 12.35
N LEU A 221 -6.50 18.52 11.96
CA LEU A 221 -6.70 17.39 12.89
C LEU A 221 -5.80 17.42 14.13
N PRO A 222 -4.47 17.68 14.01
CA PRO A 222 -3.62 17.74 15.20
C PRO A 222 -3.98 18.88 16.18
N LYS A 223 -4.60 19.96 15.68
CA LYS A 223 -4.98 21.13 16.48
C LYS A 223 -6.30 20.94 17.26
N ILE A 224 -7.11 20.00 16.81
CA ILE A 224 -8.40 19.65 17.44
C ILE A 224 -8.35 18.27 18.09
N SER A 225 -7.15 17.69 18.23
CA SER A 225 -6.97 16.40 18.90
C SER A 225 -7.49 16.46 20.33
N GLY A 226 -8.22 15.42 20.73
CA GLY A 226 -8.84 15.33 22.06
C GLY A 226 -10.18 16.09 22.19
N LYS A 227 -10.63 16.76 21.13
CA LYS A 227 -11.96 17.36 21.08
C LYS A 227 -12.95 16.40 20.44
N LYS A 228 -14.24 16.64 20.68
CA LYS A 228 -15.35 15.93 20.06
C LYS A 228 -16.13 16.87 19.15
N GLY A 229 -16.47 16.43 17.93
CA GLY A 229 -17.25 17.27 17.03
C GLY A 229 -17.11 16.91 15.56
N ILE A 230 -17.55 17.82 14.70
CA ILE A 230 -17.60 17.65 13.25
C ILE A 230 -16.69 18.66 12.57
N LEU A 231 -15.79 18.17 11.70
CA LEU A 231 -14.94 19.00 10.84
C LEU A 231 -15.55 19.02 9.43
N HIS A 232 -16.08 20.18 9.04
CA HIS A 232 -16.72 20.42 7.76
C HIS A 232 -15.69 20.79 6.69
N ALA A 233 -15.42 19.88 5.75
CA ALA A 233 -14.52 20.09 4.61
C ALA A 233 -15.25 19.94 3.26
N GLU A 234 -16.55 19.66 3.26
CA GLU A 234 -17.36 19.41 2.06
C GLU A 234 -17.48 20.63 1.13
N SER A 235 -17.37 21.84 1.69
CA SER A 235 -17.52 23.09 0.93
C SER A 235 -16.23 23.56 0.24
N VAL A 236 -15.10 22.85 0.43
CA VAL A 236 -13.82 23.20 -0.21
C VAL A 236 -13.91 23.11 -1.73
N SER A 237 -13.54 24.19 -2.40
CA SER A 237 -13.53 24.33 -3.87
C SER A 237 -12.42 25.29 -4.28
N ASP A 238 -12.26 25.56 -5.58
CA ASP A 238 -11.29 26.54 -6.08
C ASP A 238 -11.42 27.93 -5.43
N ASN A 239 -12.65 28.33 -5.12
CA ASN A 239 -12.98 29.64 -4.57
C ASN A 239 -13.15 29.66 -3.05
N LEU A 240 -13.52 28.54 -2.45
CA LEU A 240 -13.77 28.41 -1.02
C LEU A 240 -12.75 27.48 -0.39
N LYS A 241 -11.89 28.04 0.46
CA LYS A 241 -10.75 27.30 1.04
C LYS A 241 -10.88 27.09 2.55
N ASN A 242 -11.97 27.52 3.16
CA ASN A 242 -12.17 27.41 4.59
C ASN A 242 -12.83 26.08 4.96
N ILE A 243 -12.38 25.50 6.06
CA ILE A 243 -13.02 24.39 6.73
C ILE A 243 -13.41 24.86 8.14
N THR A 244 -14.50 24.34 8.68
CA THR A 244 -15.06 24.74 9.96
C THR A 244 -15.12 23.55 10.90
N PHE A 245 -14.69 23.70 12.14
CA PHE A 245 -14.87 22.70 13.18
C PHE A 245 -16.03 23.11 14.08
N GLU A 246 -17.05 22.26 14.13
CA GLU A 246 -18.19 22.37 15.03
C GLU A 246 -17.92 21.46 16.23
N GLU A 247 -17.55 22.06 17.36
CA GLU A 247 -17.26 21.33 18.59
C GLU A 247 -18.58 20.93 19.28
N GLU A 248 -18.71 19.63 19.59
CA GLU A 248 -19.84 19.14 20.36
C GLU A 248 -19.69 19.62 21.81
N LYS A 249 -20.53 20.56 22.24
CA LYS A 249 -20.58 21.00 23.62
C LYS A 249 -21.15 19.85 24.46
N LEU A 250 -20.45 19.44 25.50
CA LEU A 250 -20.96 18.52 26.49
C LEU A 250 -22.23 19.16 27.12
N GLN A 251 -23.39 18.72 26.67
CA GLN A 251 -24.62 19.00 27.38
C GLN A 251 -24.67 18.04 28.57
N ILE A 252 -24.35 18.52 29.78
CA ILE A 252 -24.62 17.78 30.99
C ILE A 252 -26.16 17.77 31.13
N SER A 253 -26.76 16.59 31.12
CA SER A 253 -28.18 16.46 31.29
C SER A 253 -28.54 17.00 32.69
N PRO A 254 -29.70 17.69 32.86
CA PRO A 254 -30.12 18.25 34.13
C PRO A 254 -30.09 17.23 35.28
N ASP A 255 -30.29 15.95 34.99
CA ASP A 255 -30.27 14.84 35.95
C ASP A 255 -28.87 14.47 36.47
N GLN A 256 -27.82 14.91 35.78
CA GLN A 256 -26.39 14.69 36.19
C GLN A 256 -25.80 15.91 36.89
N TRP A 257 -26.52 17.02 36.88
CA TRP A 257 -26.10 18.24 37.53
C TRP A 257 -26.63 18.33 38.96
N ASN A 258 -25.77 18.32 39.95
CA ASN A 258 -26.12 18.44 41.36
C ASN A 258 -26.47 19.87 41.82
N GLY A 259 -26.52 20.83 40.88
CA GLY A 259 -26.86 22.23 41.16
C GLY A 259 -25.80 23.02 41.89
N GLY A 260 -24.56 22.53 41.90
CA GLY A 260 -23.47 23.15 42.66
C GLY A 260 -23.65 23.00 44.18
N TYR A 261 -24.37 22.01 44.63
CA TYR A 261 -24.52 21.65 46.04
C TYR A 261 -23.75 20.37 46.34
N ASP A 262 -23.11 20.32 47.52
CA ASP A 262 -22.42 19.14 48.02
C ASP A 262 -23.45 18.07 48.51
N GLU A 263 -22.91 16.94 48.97
CA GLU A 263 -23.73 15.84 49.52
C GLU A 263 -24.50 16.20 50.80
N ASN A 264 -24.18 17.33 51.43
CA ASN A 264 -24.84 17.87 52.58
C ASN A 264 -25.88 18.97 52.24
N GLY A 265 -26.01 19.33 50.96
CA GLY A 265 -26.89 20.35 50.45
C GLY A 265 -26.40 21.78 50.63
N GLU A 266 -25.09 21.96 50.83
CA GLU A 266 -24.45 23.28 50.94
C GLU A 266 -23.94 23.73 49.58
N TYR A 267 -24.25 24.98 49.14
CA TYR A 267 -23.87 25.52 47.85
C TYR A 267 -22.37 25.73 47.75
N THR A 268 -21.66 25.04 46.88
CA THR A 268 -20.20 25.07 46.73
C THR A 268 -19.70 26.22 45.85
N GLY A 269 -20.57 26.89 45.12
CA GLY A 269 -20.22 28.00 44.23
C GLY A 269 -19.41 27.63 42.98
N GLU A 270 -19.26 26.34 42.71
CA GLU A 270 -18.40 25.82 41.64
C GLU A 270 -19.21 25.52 40.35
N GLY A 271 -19.88 26.51 39.80
CA GLY A 271 -20.55 26.40 38.49
C GLY A 271 -20.07 27.44 37.50
N GLU A 272 -19.74 27.07 36.31
CA GLU A 272 -19.49 28.00 35.21
C GLU A 272 -20.80 28.30 34.47
N TYR A 273 -21.01 29.57 34.09
CA TYR A 273 -22.10 30.03 33.26
C TYR A 273 -21.56 30.50 31.94
N ASP A 274 -22.24 30.21 30.82
CA ASP A 274 -21.90 30.76 29.50
C ASP A 274 -22.28 32.25 29.43
N GLU A 275 -21.89 32.90 28.32
CA GLU A 275 -22.21 34.33 28.10
C GLU A 275 -23.72 34.62 27.99
N GLU A 276 -24.53 33.58 27.82
CA GLU A 276 -26.01 33.66 27.73
C GLU A 276 -26.68 33.37 29.10
N GLY A 277 -25.86 33.06 30.14
CA GLY A 277 -26.35 32.81 31.50
C GLY A 277 -26.83 31.38 31.74
N ASN A 278 -26.50 30.43 30.83
CA ASN A 278 -26.83 29.04 31.03
C ASN A 278 -25.70 28.34 31.81
N HIS A 279 -26.06 27.44 32.68
CA HIS A 279 -25.12 26.72 33.49
C HIS A 279 -24.37 25.66 32.67
N VAL A 280 -23.05 25.69 32.64
CA VAL A 280 -22.19 24.78 31.84
C VAL A 280 -21.50 23.68 32.65
N GLY A 281 -21.87 23.48 33.89
CA GLY A 281 -21.35 22.40 34.74
C GLY A 281 -20.17 22.77 35.65
N PRO A 282 -19.76 21.89 36.56
CA PRO A 282 -18.60 22.14 37.43
C PRO A 282 -17.31 22.17 36.65
N LYS A 283 -16.37 23.01 37.10
CA LYS A 283 -15.05 23.10 36.55
C LYS A 283 -14.32 21.75 36.71
N PRO A 284 -13.72 21.17 35.65
CA PRO A 284 -12.86 20.03 35.84
C PRO A 284 -11.64 20.42 36.69
N GLU A 285 -11.29 19.53 37.67
CA GLU A 285 -10.03 19.67 38.45
C GLU A 285 -8.77 19.59 37.57
#